data_2080980e7cd152471fffd423ccc87c55
#
_entry.id   2080980e7cd152471fffd423ccc87c55
#
_cell.length_a   1.000
_cell.length_b   1.000
_cell.length_c   1.000
_cell.angle_alpha   90.00
_cell.angle_beta   90.00
_cell.angle_gamma   90.00
#
_symmetry.space_group_name_H-M   'P 1'
#
loop_
_entity.id
_entity.type
_entity.pdbx_description
1 polymer ?
#
loop_
_entity_poly.entity_id
_entity_poly.type
_entity_poly.pdbx_seq_one_letter_code
_entity_poly.pdbx_strand_id
1 'polypeptide(L)'
;MKEAKCERQRHEGKIPNEMGHSIVRVQTQQTGEFLSMVVNTVNDYLNQTTLESLQAELPIEKGYCCDVLSTLRRMTVFCEGGADACRRLLMQEPFQEARAEKTLYNVYHQCIEEFFMPKKDTWCENSRASYTGGSAIEFYHAVPASLEQLLLPLSAAFLKMREELAHYEASGSSMAPIRQP
;
A
#
# COMPACT_ATOMS: atom_id res chain seq x y z
N MET A 1 -72.40 12.19 -2.65
CA MET A 1 -71.28 12.22 -1.70
C MET A 1 -70.33 11.04 -2.03
N LYS A 2 -69.23 11.31 -2.70
CA LYS A 2 -68.14 10.32 -2.96
C LYS A 2 -66.88 10.89 -2.36
N GLU A 3 -66.37 10.21 -1.32
CA GLU A 3 -65.15 10.57 -0.66
C GLU A 3 -63.93 10.18 -1.52
N ALA A 4 -63.12 11.16 -1.86
CA ALA A 4 -61.85 10.95 -2.54
C ALA A 4 -60.78 10.57 -1.53
N LYS A 5 -60.29 9.33 -1.59
CA LYS A 5 -59.22 8.78 -0.80
C LYS A 5 -57.88 9.27 -1.39
N CYS A 6 -57.23 10.21 -0.73
CA CYS A 6 -55.96 10.72 -1.12
C CYS A 6 -54.87 9.76 -0.63
N GLU A 7 -54.32 8.90 -1.52
CA GLU A 7 -53.17 8.08 -1.27
C GLU A 7 -51.87 8.94 -1.34
N ARG A 8 -51.33 9.26 -0.19
CA ARG A 8 -49.94 9.82 -0.10
C ARG A 8 -48.97 8.71 -0.38
N GLN A 9 -48.46 8.64 -1.60
CA GLN A 9 -47.24 7.91 -1.91
C GLN A 9 -46.08 8.60 -1.19
N ARG A 10 -45.53 7.95 -0.15
CA ARG A 10 -44.26 8.30 0.41
C ARG A 10 -43.18 7.90 -0.59
N HIS A 11 -42.63 8.85 -1.30
CA HIS A 11 -41.32 8.68 -1.92
C HIS A 11 -40.29 8.60 -0.82
N GLU A 12 -39.90 7.38 -0.41
CA GLU A 12 -38.65 7.13 0.25
C GLU A 12 -37.54 7.45 -0.76
N GLY A 13 -37.00 8.64 -0.63
CA GLY A 13 -35.82 9.06 -1.38
C GLY A 13 -34.67 8.18 -0.98
N LYS A 14 -34.38 7.17 -1.81
CA LYS A 14 -33.15 6.43 -1.81
C LYS A 14 -32.04 7.45 -2.14
N ILE A 15 -31.35 7.95 -1.12
CA ILE A 15 -30.14 8.77 -1.32
C ILE A 15 -29.13 7.85 -1.99
N PRO A 16 -28.69 8.13 -3.22
CA PRO A 16 -27.75 7.25 -3.90
C PRO A 16 -26.42 7.26 -3.17
N ASN A 17 -25.75 6.13 -3.13
CA ASN A 17 -24.45 5.87 -2.56
C ASN A 17 -23.29 6.51 -3.36
N GLU A 18 -23.53 7.63 -4.01
CA GLU A 18 -22.57 8.30 -4.92
C GLU A 18 -21.33 8.82 -4.17
N MET A 19 -21.49 9.18 -2.89
CA MET A 19 -20.38 9.73 -2.10
C MET A 19 -19.37 8.64 -1.71
N GLY A 20 -19.82 7.40 -1.45
CA GLY A 20 -18.97 6.25 -1.16
C GLY A 20 -18.11 5.84 -2.36
N HIS A 21 -18.73 5.75 -3.54
CA HIS A 21 -18.01 5.47 -4.79
C HIS A 21 -16.92 6.50 -5.09
N SER A 22 -17.15 7.76 -4.78
CA SER A 22 -16.16 8.82 -4.94
C SER A 22 -14.94 8.62 -4.04
N ILE A 23 -15.13 8.25 -2.78
CA ILE A 23 -14.04 8.07 -1.81
C ILE A 23 -13.15 6.88 -2.18
N VAL A 24 -13.73 5.71 -2.45
CA VAL A 24 -12.96 4.51 -2.82
C VAL A 24 -12.23 4.71 -4.16
N ARG A 25 -12.86 5.40 -5.12
CA ARG A 25 -12.22 5.71 -6.41
C ARG A 25 -11.01 6.63 -6.22
N VAL A 26 -11.15 7.68 -5.42
CA VAL A 26 -10.05 8.60 -5.09
C VAL A 26 -8.93 7.86 -4.37
N GLN A 27 -9.26 7.04 -3.38
CA GLN A 27 -8.28 6.24 -2.64
C GLN A 27 -7.54 5.26 -3.57
N THR A 28 -8.26 4.61 -4.50
CA THR A 28 -7.66 3.72 -5.50
C THR A 28 -6.68 4.46 -6.41
N GLN A 29 -7.02 5.69 -6.82
CA GLN A 29 -6.14 6.53 -7.63
C GLN A 29 -4.88 6.93 -6.85
N GLN A 30 -5.02 7.46 -5.64
CA GLN A 30 -3.90 7.88 -4.80
C GLN A 30 -2.95 6.72 -4.49
N THR A 31 -3.52 5.54 -4.20
CA THR A 31 -2.75 4.32 -3.97
C THR A 31 -1.96 3.92 -5.22
N GLY A 32 -2.59 3.92 -6.39
CA GLY A 32 -1.93 3.60 -7.66
C GLY A 32 -0.79 4.57 -8.00
N GLU A 33 -0.98 5.87 -7.76
CA GLU A 33 0.04 6.91 -7.93
C GLU A 33 1.22 6.71 -6.96
N PHE A 34 0.92 6.45 -5.69
CA PHE A 34 1.93 6.13 -4.67
C PHE A 34 2.77 4.91 -5.06
N LEU A 35 2.14 3.79 -5.41
CA LEU A 35 2.85 2.58 -5.80
C LEU A 35 3.70 2.79 -7.06
N SER A 36 3.21 3.56 -8.02
CA SER A 36 3.97 3.92 -9.23
C SER A 36 5.21 4.76 -8.90
N MET A 37 5.08 5.70 -7.97
CA MET A 37 6.22 6.48 -7.47
C MET A 37 7.25 5.58 -6.79
N VAL A 38 6.83 4.64 -5.93
CA VAL A 38 7.73 3.67 -5.27
C VAL A 38 8.47 2.84 -6.31
N VAL A 39 7.76 2.28 -7.30
CA VAL A 39 8.34 1.47 -8.38
C VAL A 39 9.43 2.25 -9.12
N ASN A 40 9.15 3.48 -9.55
CA ASN A 40 10.10 4.29 -10.27
C ASN A 40 11.33 4.62 -9.41
N THR A 41 11.12 5.06 -8.18
CA THR A 41 12.21 5.44 -7.26
C THR A 41 13.14 4.26 -6.97
N VAL A 42 12.57 3.07 -6.70
CA VAL A 42 13.37 1.88 -6.39
C VAL A 42 14.05 1.32 -7.65
N ASN A 43 13.38 1.32 -8.79
CA ASN A 43 14.00 0.90 -10.05
C ASN A 43 15.18 1.80 -10.46
N ASP A 44 15.03 3.12 -10.32
CA ASP A 44 16.12 4.06 -10.59
C ASP A 44 17.33 3.76 -9.71
N TYR A 45 17.12 3.49 -8.43
CA TYR A 45 18.17 3.08 -7.52
C TYR A 45 18.81 1.73 -7.93
N LEU A 46 17.99 0.70 -8.20
CA LEU A 46 18.48 -0.64 -8.56
C LEU A 46 19.24 -0.65 -9.90
N ASN A 47 18.88 0.22 -10.84
CA ASN A 47 19.56 0.36 -12.13
C ASN A 47 20.95 1.01 -12.01
N GLN A 48 21.17 1.80 -10.96
CA GLN A 48 22.44 2.50 -10.71
C GLN A 48 23.30 1.82 -9.67
N THR A 49 22.77 0.81 -8.96
CA THR A 49 23.42 0.19 -7.80
C THR A 49 23.81 -1.25 -8.10
N THR A 50 25.08 -1.55 -7.91
CA THR A 50 25.62 -2.91 -7.93
C THR A 50 26.03 -3.34 -6.53
N LEU A 51 26.27 -4.65 -6.35
CA LEU A 51 26.77 -5.18 -5.10
C LEU A 51 28.14 -4.58 -4.76
N GLU A 52 29.00 -4.42 -5.77
CA GLU A 52 30.33 -3.84 -5.64
C GLU A 52 30.26 -2.37 -5.22
N SER A 53 29.31 -1.59 -5.76
CA SER A 53 29.15 -0.18 -5.35
C SER A 53 28.72 -0.05 -3.89
N LEU A 54 27.82 -0.91 -3.43
CA LEU A 54 27.40 -0.92 -2.01
C LEU A 54 28.56 -1.28 -1.07
N GLN A 55 29.35 -2.29 -1.44
CA GLN A 55 30.52 -2.69 -0.64
C GLN A 55 31.66 -1.66 -0.68
N ALA A 56 31.74 -0.84 -1.73
CA ALA A 56 32.69 0.26 -1.81
C ALA A 56 32.31 1.44 -0.90
N GLU A 57 31.00 1.70 -0.73
CA GLU A 57 30.54 2.75 0.20
C GLU A 57 30.75 2.35 1.67
N LEU A 58 30.48 1.10 2.01
CA LEU A 58 30.62 0.57 3.37
C LEU A 58 31.01 -0.90 3.30
N PRO A 59 32.05 -1.35 4.02
CA PRO A 59 32.46 -2.77 4.08
C PRO A 59 31.44 -3.58 4.88
N ILE A 60 30.37 -4.00 4.19
CA ILE A 60 29.28 -4.80 4.74
C ILE A 60 29.39 -6.24 4.26
N GLU A 61 28.83 -7.16 5.02
CA GLU A 61 28.72 -8.56 4.61
C GLU A 61 27.96 -8.69 3.30
N LYS A 62 28.55 -9.42 2.34
CA LYS A 62 27.99 -9.62 1.01
C LYS A 62 26.59 -10.22 1.06
N GLY A 63 26.33 -11.15 1.99
CA GLY A 63 25.05 -11.80 2.19
C GLY A 63 23.96 -10.77 2.49
N TYR A 64 24.19 -9.89 3.42
CA TYR A 64 23.25 -8.84 3.79
C TYR A 64 22.94 -7.87 2.63
N CYS A 65 23.95 -7.44 1.87
CA CYS A 65 23.74 -6.61 0.68
C CYS A 65 22.86 -7.33 -0.35
N CYS A 66 23.10 -8.62 -0.59
CA CYS A 66 22.28 -9.43 -1.48
C CYS A 66 20.82 -9.52 -0.99
N ASP A 67 20.61 -9.65 0.32
CA ASP A 67 19.28 -9.73 0.92
C ASP A 67 18.52 -8.41 0.81
N VAL A 68 19.19 -7.28 1.03
CA VAL A 68 18.61 -5.95 0.81
C VAL A 68 18.20 -5.76 -0.65
N LEU A 69 19.09 -6.00 -1.61
CA LEU A 69 18.76 -5.85 -3.03
C LEU A 69 17.64 -6.79 -3.48
N SER A 70 17.62 -8.02 -2.96
CA SER A 70 16.55 -8.98 -3.22
C SER A 70 15.20 -8.52 -2.65
N THR A 71 15.21 -7.94 -1.44
CA THR A 71 14.01 -7.39 -0.79
C THR A 71 13.46 -6.21 -1.59
N LEU A 72 14.33 -5.28 -2.04
CA LEU A 72 13.91 -4.16 -2.90
C LEU A 72 13.28 -4.63 -4.21
N ARG A 73 13.90 -5.60 -4.91
CA ARG A 73 13.35 -6.16 -6.16
C ARG A 73 11.98 -6.79 -5.94
N ARG A 74 11.81 -7.56 -4.87
CA ARG A 74 10.53 -8.19 -4.54
C ARG A 74 9.46 -7.15 -4.23
N MET A 75 9.78 -6.14 -3.43
CA MET A 75 8.89 -5.02 -3.12
C MET A 75 8.44 -4.31 -4.41
N THR A 76 9.37 -4.05 -5.33
CA THR A 76 9.06 -3.42 -6.63
C THR A 76 8.04 -4.24 -7.41
N VAL A 77 8.19 -5.56 -7.51
CA VAL A 77 7.24 -6.43 -8.21
C VAL A 77 5.84 -6.38 -7.60
N PHE A 78 5.73 -6.39 -6.28
CA PHE A 78 4.43 -6.28 -5.60
C PHE A 78 3.79 -4.91 -5.82
N CYS A 79 4.56 -3.83 -5.70
CA CYS A 79 4.07 -2.47 -5.93
C CYS A 79 3.65 -2.27 -7.39
N GLU A 80 4.37 -2.80 -8.37
CA GLU A 80 4.02 -2.77 -9.78
C GLU A 80 2.69 -3.48 -10.04
N GLY A 81 2.53 -4.70 -9.49
CA GLY A 81 1.27 -5.45 -9.58
C GLY A 81 0.09 -4.72 -8.96
N GLY A 82 0.30 -4.09 -7.80
CA GLY A 82 -0.70 -3.25 -7.12
C GLY A 82 -1.08 -2.01 -7.93
N ALA A 83 -0.10 -1.28 -8.46
CA ALA A 83 -0.31 -0.10 -9.30
C ALA A 83 -1.12 -0.45 -10.56
N ASP A 84 -0.77 -1.56 -11.22
CA ASP A 84 -1.49 -2.05 -12.39
C ASP A 84 -2.92 -2.48 -12.07
N ALA A 85 -3.16 -3.10 -10.92
CA ALA A 85 -4.49 -3.46 -10.47
C ALA A 85 -5.35 -2.21 -10.23
N CYS A 86 -4.82 -1.18 -9.55
CA CYS A 86 -5.49 0.10 -9.35
C CYS A 86 -5.83 0.77 -10.70
N ARG A 87 -4.86 0.84 -11.62
CA ARG A 87 -5.05 1.42 -12.95
C ARG A 87 -6.16 0.72 -13.73
N ARG A 88 -6.18 -0.62 -13.76
CA ARG A 88 -7.23 -1.39 -14.44
C ARG A 88 -8.61 -1.14 -13.87
N LEU A 89 -8.75 -1.01 -12.55
CA LEU A 89 -10.03 -0.71 -11.90
C LEU A 89 -10.54 0.70 -12.26
N LEU A 90 -9.66 1.68 -12.31
CA LEU A 90 -10.02 3.06 -12.65
C LEU A 90 -10.48 3.22 -14.10
N MET A 91 -10.03 2.33 -15.00
CA MET A 91 -10.45 2.30 -16.41
C MET A 91 -11.77 1.57 -16.64
N GLN A 92 -12.31 0.86 -15.63
CA GLN A 92 -13.56 0.14 -15.78
C GLN A 92 -14.77 1.05 -15.55
N GLU A 93 -15.74 0.98 -16.47
CA GLU A 93 -17.03 1.64 -16.31
C GLU A 93 -18.17 0.60 -16.43
N PRO A 94 -19.06 0.50 -15.45
CA PRO A 94 -19.09 1.27 -14.19
C PRO A 94 -17.96 0.86 -13.24
N PHE A 95 -17.50 1.81 -12.42
CA PHE A 95 -16.49 1.56 -11.39
C PHE A 95 -16.98 0.53 -10.36
N GLN A 96 -16.16 -0.48 -10.09
CA GLN A 96 -16.53 -1.60 -9.23
C GLN A 96 -15.94 -1.43 -7.82
N GLU A 97 -16.68 -0.78 -6.94
CA GLU A 97 -16.28 -0.42 -5.58
C GLU A 97 -15.78 -1.64 -4.77
N ALA A 98 -16.55 -2.72 -4.70
CA ALA A 98 -16.18 -3.91 -3.95
C ALA A 98 -14.88 -4.58 -4.45
N ARG A 99 -14.58 -4.48 -5.75
CA ARG A 99 -13.29 -4.94 -6.29
C ARG A 99 -12.15 -4.00 -5.94
N ALA A 100 -12.42 -2.71 -5.92
CA ALA A 100 -11.44 -1.71 -5.53
C ALA A 100 -11.07 -1.86 -4.05
N GLU A 101 -12.04 -2.01 -3.15
CA GLU A 101 -11.80 -2.29 -1.73
C GLU A 101 -10.97 -3.56 -1.51
N LYS A 102 -11.28 -4.65 -2.21
CA LYS A 102 -10.49 -5.87 -2.17
C LYS A 102 -9.06 -5.66 -2.69
N THR A 103 -8.88 -4.81 -3.70
CA THR A 103 -7.55 -4.50 -4.23
C THR A 103 -6.76 -3.66 -3.23
N LEU A 104 -7.37 -2.66 -2.59
CA LEU A 104 -6.75 -1.86 -1.54
C LEU A 104 -6.37 -2.72 -0.32
N TYR A 105 -7.22 -3.67 0.09
CA TYR A 105 -6.88 -4.66 1.09
C TYR A 105 -5.64 -5.50 0.71
N ASN A 106 -5.59 -5.98 -0.53
CA ASN A 106 -4.43 -6.76 -1.00
C ASN A 106 -3.15 -5.91 -1.06
N VAL A 107 -3.24 -4.65 -1.49
CA VAL A 107 -2.12 -3.70 -1.48
C VAL A 107 -1.63 -3.47 -0.06
N TYR A 108 -2.54 -3.29 0.91
CA TYR A 108 -2.16 -3.16 2.31
C TYR A 108 -1.27 -4.32 2.76
N HIS A 109 -1.71 -5.56 2.57
CA HIS A 109 -0.97 -6.74 3.03
C HIS A 109 0.27 -7.07 2.20
N GLN A 110 0.24 -6.89 0.88
CA GLN A 110 1.33 -7.33 0.02
C GLN A 110 2.40 -6.26 -0.21
N CYS A 111 2.04 -4.97 -0.11
CA CYS A 111 2.97 -3.88 -0.35
C CYS A 111 3.33 -3.16 0.95
N ILE A 112 2.32 -2.77 1.76
CA ILE A 112 2.54 -1.93 2.92
C ILE A 112 3.11 -2.74 4.09
N GLU A 113 2.49 -3.83 4.48
CA GLU A 113 3.00 -4.69 5.57
C GLU A 113 4.34 -5.32 5.21
N GLU A 114 4.51 -5.79 3.96
CA GLU A 114 5.77 -6.37 3.49
C GLU A 114 6.93 -5.35 3.54
N PHE A 115 6.65 -4.04 3.36
CA PHE A 115 7.67 -3.00 3.54
C PHE A 115 8.13 -2.90 4.99
N PHE A 116 7.22 -2.94 5.97
CA PHE A 116 7.59 -2.80 7.38
C PHE A 116 8.09 -4.10 8.01
N MET A 117 7.70 -5.26 7.46
CA MET A 117 8.09 -6.59 7.91
C MET A 117 8.59 -7.44 6.74
N PRO A 118 9.74 -7.11 6.14
CA PRO A 118 10.29 -7.87 5.04
C PRO A 118 10.63 -9.29 5.50
N LYS A 119 10.46 -10.27 4.59
CA LYS A 119 10.73 -11.70 4.90
C LYS A 119 12.20 -12.01 5.22
N LYS A 120 13.10 -11.13 4.85
CA LYS A 120 14.52 -11.23 5.15
C LYS A 120 14.87 -10.20 6.23
N ASP A 121 15.83 -10.53 7.07
CA ASP A 121 16.30 -9.67 8.15
C ASP A 121 17.14 -8.49 7.61
N THR A 122 16.50 -7.61 6.87
CA THR A 122 17.13 -6.43 6.27
C THR A 122 16.88 -5.18 7.10
N TRP A 123 15.65 -4.94 7.45
CA TRP A 123 15.18 -3.91 8.37
C TRP A 123 13.89 -4.35 9.04
N CYS A 124 13.48 -3.66 10.09
CA CYS A 124 12.20 -3.85 10.74
C CYS A 124 11.50 -2.52 11.00
N GLU A 125 10.22 -2.58 11.36
CA GLU A 125 9.47 -1.41 11.80
C GLU A 125 10.06 -0.86 13.11
N ASN A 126 10.31 0.45 13.15
CA ASN A 126 10.66 1.14 14.38
C ASN A 126 9.39 1.56 15.13
N SER A 127 8.95 0.74 16.07
CA SER A 127 7.75 0.99 16.89
C SER A 127 7.84 2.26 17.75
N ARG A 128 9.03 2.85 17.90
CA ARG A 128 9.24 4.10 18.67
C ARG A 128 9.24 5.34 17.79
N ALA A 129 9.19 5.21 16.46
CA ALA A 129 9.28 6.33 15.53
C ALA A 129 8.26 7.45 15.82
N SER A 130 7.02 7.10 16.14
CA SER A 130 5.94 8.03 16.46
C SER A 130 6.20 8.85 17.74
N TYR A 131 6.99 8.34 18.67
CA TYR A 131 7.32 9.03 19.93
C TYR A 131 8.64 9.81 19.88
N THR A 132 9.57 9.38 19.04
CA THR A 132 10.94 9.95 18.97
C THR A 132 11.13 10.89 17.80
N GLY A 133 10.18 10.92 16.84
CA GLY A 133 10.34 11.63 15.58
C GLY A 133 11.42 11.00 14.67
N GLY A 134 11.82 9.77 14.97
CA GLY A 134 12.79 9.01 14.20
C GLY A 134 12.22 8.41 12.92
N SER A 135 13.05 7.64 12.21
CA SER A 135 12.63 6.90 11.02
C SER A 135 11.62 5.80 11.37
N ALA A 136 10.66 5.55 10.47
CA ALA A 136 9.67 4.50 10.62
C ALA A 136 10.24 3.08 10.52
N ILE A 137 11.48 2.93 10.04
CA ILE A 137 12.21 1.66 9.98
C ILE A 137 13.58 1.77 10.67
N GLU A 138 14.09 0.64 11.12
CA GLU A 138 15.42 0.45 11.69
C GLU A 138 16.12 -0.69 10.98
N PHE A 139 17.37 -0.49 10.56
CA PHE A 139 18.18 -1.51 9.89
C PHE A 139 18.82 -2.45 10.91
N TYR A 140 18.87 -3.75 10.60
CA TYR A 140 19.57 -4.73 11.46
C TYR A 140 21.09 -4.56 11.46
N HIS A 141 21.64 -4.01 10.38
CA HIS A 141 23.08 -3.71 10.24
C HIS A 141 23.27 -2.29 9.72
N ALA A 142 24.47 -1.75 9.89
CA ALA A 142 24.82 -0.51 9.23
C ALA A 142 24.69 -0.64 7.71
N VAL A 143 24.13 0.35 7.05
CA VAL A 143 23.87 0.36 5.61
C VAL A 143 24.58 1.55 4.94
N PRO A 144 24.88 1.46 3.63
CA PRO A 144 25.42 2.58 2.87
C PRO A 144 24.50 3.80 2.92
N ALA A 145 25.08 4.99 2.87
CA ALA A 145 24.33 6.25 2.86
C ALA A 145 23.35 6.35 1.68
N SER A 146 23.70 5.79 0.53
CA SER A 146 22.83 5.72 -0.63
C SER A 146 21.53 4.94 -0.35
N LEU A 147 21.61 3.85 0.41
CA LEU A 147 20.45 3.05 0.80
C LEU A 147 19.59 3.76 1.86
N GLU A 148 20.19 4.44 2.82
CA GLU A 148 19.48 5.27 3.79
C GLU A 148 18.70 6.39 3.08
N GLN A 149 19.34 7.08 2.15
CA GLN A 149 18.73 8.15 1.36
C GLN A 149 17.54 7.67 0.51
N LEU A 150 17.55 6.41 0.09
CA LEU A 150 16.41 5.79 -0.57
C LEU A 150 15.29 5.43 0.40
N LEU A 151 15.62 4.65 1.44
CA LEU A 151 14.62 3.98 2.26
C LEU A 151 13.99 4.86 3.34
N LEU A 152 14.72 5.84 3.90
CA LEU A 152 14.14 6.67 4.95
C LEU A 152 13.00 7.56 4.44
N PRO A 153 13.11 8.28 3.29
CA PRO A 153 11.97 9.00 2.73
C PRO A 153 10.81 8.08 2.32
N LEU A 154 11.13 6.90 1.74
CA LEU A 154 10.10 5.92 1.39
C LEU A 154 9.37 5.41 2.64
N SER A 155 10.06 5.18 3.75
CA SER A 155 9.45 4.71 5.00
C SER A 155 8.39 5.68 5.51
N ALA A 156 8.63 6.99 5.43
CA ALA A 156 7.66 8.02 5.78
C ALA A 156 6.44 8.00 4.84
N ALA A 157 6.66 7.81 3.54
CA ALA A 157 5.58 7.71 2.55
C ALA A 157 4.74 6.43 2.73
N PHE A 158 5.38 5.30 3.03
CA PHE A 158 4.69 4.05 3.36
C PHE A 158 3.88 4.17 4.66
N LEU A 159 4.42 4.83 5.69
CA LEU A 159 3.70 5.07 6.95
C LEU A 159 2.41 5.86 6.71
N LYS A 160 2.49 6.95 5.94
CA LYS A 160 1.32 7.74 5.57
C LYS A 160 0.29 6.90 4.80
N MET A 161 0.73 6.12 3.79
CA MET A 161 -0.18 5.25 3.03
C MET A 161 -0.80 4.16 3.89
N ARG A 162 -0.08 3.61 4.87
CA ARG A 162 -0.61 2.65 5.85
C ARG A 162 -1.77 3.25 6.64
N GLU A 163 -1.63 4.47 7.13
CA GLU A 163 -2.69 5.18 7.86
C GLU A 163 -3.93 5.39 6.98
N GLU A 164 -3.73 5.78 5.72
CA GLU A 164 -4.81 5.99 4.75
C GLU A 164 -5.54 4.69 4.39
N LEU A 165 -4.85 3.54 4.36
CA LEU A 165 -5.41 2.24 4.03
C LEU A 165 -5.87 1.40 5.23
N ALA A 166 -5.63 1.83 6.47
CA ALA A 166 -5.96 1.08 7.69
C ALA A 166 -7.44 0.68 7.78
N HIS A 167 -8.35 1.48 7.20
CA HIS A 167 -9.77 1.15 7.13
C HIS A 167 -10.05 -0.14 6.36
N TYR A 168 -9.30 -0.41 5.30
CA TYR A 168 -9.49 -1.60 4.45
C TYR A 168 -8.94 -2.87 5.08
N GLU A 169 -7.92 -2.77 5.93
CA GLU A 169 -7.43 -3.89 6.75
C GLU A 169 -8.55 -4.51 7.59
N ALA A 170 -9.27 -3.68 8.33
CA ALA A 170 -10.34 -4.12 9.21
C ALA A 170 -11.54 -4.73 8.44
N SER A 171 -11.86 -4.20 7.26
CA SER A 171 -13.00 -4.63 6.45
C SER A 171 -12.80 -6.00 5.80
N GLY A 172 -11.58 -6.34 5.40
CA GLY A 172 -11.23 -7.64 4.79
C GLY A 172 -11.29 -8.80 5.75
N SER A 173 -11.04 -8.59 7.04
CA SER A 173 -11.10 -9.62 8.08
C SER A 173 -12.53 -10.17 8.30
N SER A 174 -13.56 -9.42 7.92
CA SER A 174 -14.99 -9.83 8.04
C SER A 174 -15.47 -10.74 6.91
N MET A 175 -14.68 -10.94 5.83
CA MET A 175 -15.03 -11.78 4.67
C MET A 175 -14.44 -13.19 4.70
N ALA A 176 -13.99 -13.70 5.85
CA ALA A 176 -13.60 -15.10 5.99
C ALA A 176 -14.82 -16.00 5.69
N PRO A 177 -14.72 -16.98 4.78
CA PRO A 177 -15.82 -17.87 4.48
C PRO A 177 -16.18 -18.68 5.74
N ILE A 178 -17.44 -18.57 6.17
CA ILE A 178 -18.02 -19.46 7.18
C ILE A 178 -17.90 -20.88 6.60
N ARG A 179 -16.98 -21.67 7.13
CA ARG A 179 -16.97 -23.12 6.87
C ARG A 179 -18.26 -23.67 7.47
N GLN A 180 -19.20 -24.01 6.61
CA GLN A 180 -20.35 -24.82 7.01
C GLN A 180 -19.87 -26.21 7.40
N PRO A 181 -20.45 -26.80 8.46
CA PRO A 181 -20.11 -28.12 8.98
C PRO A 181 -20.46 -29.25 8.00
#